data_ea6f7244b656a2ba9e33864ce500c14f
#
_entry.id   ea6f7244b656a2ba9e33864ce500c14f
#
_cell.length_a   1.000
_cell.length_b   1.000
_cell.length_c   1.000
_cell.angle_alpha   90.00
_cell.angle_beta   90.00
_cell.angle_gamma   90.00
#
_symmetry.space_group_name_H-M   'P 1'
#
loop_
_entity.id
_entity.type
_entity.pdbx_description
1 polymer ?
#
loop_
_entity_poly.entity_id
_entity_poly.type
_entity_poly.pdbx_seq_one_letter_code
_entity_poly.pdbx_strand_id
1 'polypeptide(L)'
;TLYDMENNLFGAYDVTHNRSNYLRQMIDQQFNLNRRLGALLNLTYLSASGRNRFELKQILNHLGKDRYTDRDGFDAQGDHVRQAEYYRQRRLTYNVQLDGKHTPSEADKLDWSLGYAYANRHLPNRRRYSMTEEEGCFVIDNLNDFNRETSQLDEHILSAAANWEHAFSFGSFTPSLFAGAYAEHRRRAYETRQWTLQYEGGQLPGSLNGW
;
A
#
# COMPACT_ATOMS: atom_id res chain seq x y z
N THR A 1 -3.18 -15.20 13.08
CA THR A 1 -2.53 -15.86 11.92
C THR A 1 -3.61 -16.56 11.14
N LEU A 2 -3.78 -16.21 9.88
CA LEU A 2 -4.70 -16.89 8.99
C LEU A 2 -3.87 -17.83 8.11
N TYR A 3 -4.21 -19.11 8.15
CA TYR A 3 -3.70 -20.15 7.24
C TYR A 3 -4.69 -20.30 6.10
N ASP A 4 -4.19 -20.32 4.89
CA ASP A 4 -4.97 -20.52 3.67
C ASP A 4 -4.26 -21.50 2.75
N MET A 5 -5.01 -22.35 2.09
CA MET A 5 -4.51 -23.30 1.13
C MET A 5 -5.28 -23.16 -0.19
N GLU A 6 -4.57 -22.86 -1.25
CA GLU A 6 -5.13 -22.59 -2.56
C GLU A 6 -4.51 -23.49 -3.64
N ASN A 7 -5.36 -24.01 -4.52
CA ASN A 7 -4.90 -24.69 -5.72
C ASN A 7 -4.52 -23.64 -6.78
N ASN A 8 -3.25 -23.61 -7.16
CA ASN A 8 -2.74 -22.72 -8.18
C ASN A 8 -2.60 -23.48 -9.49
N LEU A 9 -3.68 -23.49 -10.25
CA LEU A 9 -3.78 -24.19 -11.53
C LEU A 9 -3.75 -23.15 -12.66
N PHE A 10 -2.92 -23.39 -13.65
CA PHE A 10 -2.86 -22.60 -14.87
C PHE A 10 -2.70 -23.52 -16.08
N GLY A 11 -3.52 -23.32 -17.10
CA GLY A 11 -3.46 -24.14 -18.29
C GLY A 11 -4.49 -23.74 -19.34
N ALA A 12 -4.57 -24.52 -20.40
CA ALA A 12 -5.53 -24.37 -21.48
C ALA A 12 -6.46 -25.59 -21.55
N TYR A 13 -7.71 -25.35 -21.91
CA TYR A 13 -8.65 -26.42 -22.16
C TYR A 13 -8.53 -26.89 -23.60
N ASP A 14 -8.22 -28.19 -23.80
CA ASP A 14 -8.19 -28.84 -25.10
C ASP A 14 -9.59 -29.33 -25.47
N VAL A 15 -10.26 -28.59 -26.35
CA VAL A 15 -11.62 -28.85 -26.81
C VAL A 15 -11.67 -30.16 -27.61
N THR A 16 -10.61 -30.50 -28.34
CA THR A 16 -10.58 -31.68 -29.20
C THR A 16 -10.57 -32.96 -28.38
N HIS A 17 -9.85 -32.98 -27.29
CA HIS A 17 -9.72 -34.17 -26.43
C HIS A 17 -10.54 -34.08 -25.15
N ASN A 18 -11.33 -32.99 -25.00
CA ASN A 18 -12.20 -32.74 -23.86
C ASN A 18 -11.45 -32.86 -22.51
N ARG A 19 -10.26 -32.24 -22.43
CA ARG A 19 -9.40 -32.30 -21.23
C ARG A 19 -8.72 -30.97 -20.96
N SER A 20 -8.40 -30.72 -19.70
CA SER A 20 -7.53 -29.60 -19.29
C SER A 20 -6.07 -30.00 -19.43
N ASN A 21 -5.30 -29.18 -20.16
CA ASN A 21 -3.84 -29.31 -20.24
C ASN A 21 -3.27 -28.25 -19.28
N TYR A 22 -2.76 -28.69 -18.15
CA TYR A 22 -2.18 -27.81 -17.16
C TYR A 22 -0.73 -27.50 -17.51
N LEU A 23 -0.42 -26.21 -17.54
CA LEU A 23 0.95 -25.66 -17.64
C LEU A 23 1.57 -25.46 -16.25
N ARG A 24 0.75 -25.50 -15.20
CA ARG A 24 1.18 -25.42 -13.82
C ARG A 24 0.13 -26.04 -12.92
N GLN A 25 0.57 -26.93 -12.05
CA GLN A 25 -0.27 -27.56 -11.03
C GLN A 25 0.44 -27.48 -9.68
N MET A 26 0.11 -26.45 -8.90
CA MET A 26 0.77 -26.19 -7.63
C MET A 26 -0.26 -25.98 -6.51
N ILE A 27 0.15 -26.24 -5.29
CA ILE A 27 -0.59 -25.95 -4.08
C ILE A 27 0.12 -24.84 -3.32
N ASP A 28 -0.59 -23.75 -3.06
CA ASP A 28 -0.10 -22.63 -2.27
C ASP A 28 -0.56 -22.77 -0.82
N GLN A 29 0.38 -22.78 0.12
CA GLN A 29 0.11 -22.68 1.54
C GLN A 29 0.51 -21.29 2.01
N GLN A 30 -0.46 -20.51 2.52
CA GLN A 30 -0.23 -19.13 2.89
C GLN A 30 -0.49 -18.91 4.38
N PHE A 31 0.46 -18.25 5.03
CA PHE A 31 0.35 -17.76 6.39
C PHE A 31 0.30 -16.23 6.36
N ASN A 32 -0.83 -15.65 6.73
CA ASN A 32 -1.06 -14.22 6.68
C ASN A 32 -1.21 -13.64 8.09
N LEU A 33 -0.44 -12.62 8.43
CA LEU A 33 -0.60 -11.83 9.64
C LEU A 33 -0.76 -10.35 9.27
N ASN A 34 -1.96 -9.83 9.50
CA ASN A 34 -2.28 -8.43 9.29
C ASN A 34 -2.45 -7.72 10.63
N ARG A 35 -1.73 -6.63 10.82
CA ARG A 35 -1.83 -5.77 12.00
C ARG A 35 -2.29 -4.39 11.54
N ARG A 36 -3.35 -3.88 12.17
CA ARG A 36 -3.88 -2.55 11.85
C ARG A 36 -4.00 -1.76 13.14
N LEU A 37 -3.50 -0.55 13.10
CA LEU A 37 -3.68 0.45 14.14
C LEU A 37 -4.20 1.73 13.49
N GLY A 38 -5.29 2.26 14.00
CA GLY A 38 -5.85 3.54 13.59
C GLY A 38 -6.10 4.43 14.79
N ALA A 39 -5.84 5.70 14.65
CA ALA A 39 -6.18 6.72 15.63
C ALA A 39 -6.78 7.94 14.92
N LEU A 40 -7.79 8.52 15.54
CA LEU A 40 -8.48 9.71 15.05
C LEU A 40 -8.62 10.69 16.22
N LEU A 41 -8.25 11.96 15.98
CA LEU A 41 -8.45 13.05 16.92
C LEU A 41 -9.07 14.23 16.18
N ASN A 42 -10.20 14.70 16.68
CA ASN A 42 -10.84 15.92 16.21
C ASN A 42 -11.02 16.88 17.39
N LEU A 43 -10.53 18.10 17.22
CA LEU A 43 -10.70 19.19 18.19
C LEU A 43 -11.41 20.33 17.48
N THR A 44 -12.42 20.87 18.13
CA THR A 44 -13.15 22.05 17.65
C THR A 44 -13.09 23.14 18.71
N TYR A 45 -12.68 24.34 18.31
CA TYR A 45 -12.75 25.55 19.12
C TYR A 45 -13.73 26.51 18.48
N LEU A 46 -14.66 27.00 19.27
CA LEU A 46 -15.61 28.03 18.89
C LEU A 46 -15.36 29.27 19.81
N SER A 47 -15.16 30.44 19.20
CA SER A 47 -14.99 31.67 19.98
C SER A 47 -16.27 32.04 20.74
N ALA A 48 -16.14 32.75 21.83
CA ALA A 48 -17.28 33.21 22.65
C ALA A 48 -18.31 34.02 21.85
N SER A 49 -17.86 34.73 20.81
CA SER A 49 -18.75 35.47 19.89
C SER A 49 -19.48 34.57 18.88
N GLY A 50 -19.12 33.30 18.77
CA GLY A 50 -19.62 32.38 17.74
C GLY A 50 -19.10 32.65 16.33
N ARG A 51 -18.36 33.74 16.13
CA ARG A 51 -17.92 34.21 14.79
C ARG A 51 -16.71 33.51 14.24
N ASN A 52 -15.91 32.85 15.11
CA ASN A 52 -14.69 32.15 14.70
C ASN A 52 -14.77 30.70 15.15
N ARG A 53 -14.58 29.75 14.21
CA ARG A 53 -14.53 28.34 14.46
C ARG A 53 -13.23 27.79 13.89
N PHE A 54 -12.49 27.04 14.69
CA PHE A 54 -11.31 26.32 14.27
C PHE A 54 -11.53 24.83 14.49
N GLU A 55 -11.13 24.02 13.54
CA GLU A 55 -11.20 22.58 13.63
C GLU A 55 -9.85 21.97 13.27
N LEU A 56 -9.28 21.20 14.19
CA LEU A 56 -8.11 20.37 13.95
C LEU A 56 -8.55 18.93 13.83
N LYS A 57 -8.27 18.31 12.69
CA LYS A 57 -8.57 16.91 12.38
C LYS A 57 -7.29 16.16 12.15
N GLN A 58 -7.12 15.02 12.81
CA GLN A 58 -5.94 14.19 12.66
C GLN A 58 -6.36 12.74 12.50
N ILE A 59 -5.74 12.06 11.54
CA ILE A 59 -5.94 10.64 11.28
C ILE A 59 -4.58 9.99 11.13
N LEU A 60 -4.34 8.94 11.91
CA LEU A 60 -3.17 8.08 11.81
C LEU A 60 -3.63 6.66 11.50
N ASN A 61 -3.06 6.05 10.47
CA ASN A 61 -3.25 4.64 10.16
C ASN A 61 -1.90 3.97 9.97
N HIS A 62 -1.71 2.86 10.65
CA HIS A 62 -0.58 1.97 10.46
C HIS A 62 -1.07 0.58 10.07
N LEU A 63 -0.54 0.05 8.98
CA LEU A 63 -0.82 -1.28 8.46
C LEU A 63 0.48 -2.06 8.37
N GLY A 64 0.57 -3.17 9.08
CA GLY A 64 1.59 -4.20 8.92
C GLY A 64 0.99 -5.44 8.28
N LYS A 65 1.63 -5.94 7.22
CA LYS A 65 1.28 -7.20 6.57
C LYS A 65 2.52 -8.08 6.50
N ASP A 66 2.45 -9.24 7.14
CA ASP A 66 3.43 -10.30 7.02
C ASP A 66 2.75 -11.48 6.32
N ARG A 67 3.33 -11.97 5.24
CA ARG A 67 2.85 -13.13 4.50
C ARG A 67 4.02 -14.05 4.19
N TYR A 68 3.84 -15.31 4.49
CA TYR A 68 4.67 -16.39 4.01
C TYR A 68 3.82 -17.25 3.08
N THR A 69 4.32 -17.54 1.88
CA THR A 69 3.71 -18.46 0.92
C THR A 69 4.71 -19.56 0.65
N ASP A 70 4.31 -20.80 0.81
CA ASP A 70 5.00 -21.99 0.35
C ASP A 70 4.17 -22.59 -0.79
N ARG A 71 4.82 -22.83 -1.92
CA ARG A 71 4.21 -23.35 -3.13
C ARG A 71 4.94 -24.61 -3.55
N ASP A 72 4.22 -25.68 -3.79
CA ASP A 72 4.75 -26.99 -4.17
C ASP A 72 3.93 -27.57 -5.30
N GLY A 73 4.58 -28.16 -6.31
CA GLY A 73 3.89 -28.81 -7.42
C GLY A 73 4.71 -28.87 -8.69
N PHE A 74 4.02 -28.92 -9.84
CA PHE A 74 4.62 -29.15 -11.14
C PHE A 74 4.45 -27.94 -12.06
N ASP A 75 5.50 -27.66 -12.83
CA ASP A 75 5.50 -26.63 -13.87
C ASP A 75 5.07 -27.17 -15.25
N ALA A 76 5.24 -26.32 -16.29
CA ALA A 76 4.86 -26.64 -17.67
C ALA A 76 5.72 -27.77 -18.31
N GLN A 77 6.91 -27.96 -17.83
CA GLN A 77 7.86 -28.98 -18.27
C GLN A 77 7.59 -30.32 -17.59
N GLY A 78 6.78 -30.32 -16.54
CA GLY A 78 6.51 -31.48 -15.70
C GLY A 78 7.52 -31.64 -14.57
N ASP A 79 8.37 -30.63 -14.36
CA ASP A 79 9.36 -30.61 -13.31
C ASP A 79 8.70 -30.29 -11.96
N HIS A 80 9.11 -31.02 -10.92
CA HIS A 80 8.66 -30.74 -9.57
C HIS A 80 9.38 -29.51 -9.03
N VAL A 81 8.61 -28.46 -8.73
CA VAL A 81 9.12 -27.14 -8.34
C VAL A 81 8.59 -26.77 -6.97
N ARG A 82 9.48 -26.26 -6.12
CA ARG A 82 9.15 -25.70 -4.83
C ARG A 82 9.55 -24.24 -4.76
N GLN A 83 8.59 -23.38 -4.43
CA GLN A 83 8.79 -21.93 -4.36
C GLN A 83 8.37 -21.41 -3.00
N ALA A 84 9.08 -20.40 -2.47
CA ALA A 84 8.59 -19.69 -1.31
C ALA A 84 8.75 -18.18 -1.43
N GLU A 85 7.84 -17.49 -0.79
CA GLU A 85 7.86 -16.03 -0.70
C GLU A 85 7.69 -15.58 0.75
N TYR A 86 8.65 -14.78 1.23
CA TYR A 86 8.52 -13.98 2.42
C TYR A 86 8.19 -12.55 2.03
N TYR A 87 7.02 -12.09 2.43
CA TYR A 87 6.55 -10.74 2.14
C TYR A 87 6.23 -10.02 3.43
N ARG A 88 6.97 -8.94 3.71
CA ARG A 88 6.68 -8.05 4.83
C ARG A 88 6.49 -6.63 4.31
N GLN A 89 5.35 -6.03 4.62
CA GLN A 89 5.04 -4.66 4.25
C GLN A 89 4.56 -3.87 5.46
N ARG A 90 5.04 -2.64 5.58
CA ARG A 90 4.53 -1.65 6.52
C ARG A 90 4.05 -0.44 5.73
N ARG A 91 2.89 0.07 6.13
CA ARG A 91 2.34 1.32 5.61
C ARG A 91 1.97 2.21 6.77
N LEU A 92 2.37 3.47 6.69
CA LEU A 92 1.94 4.51 7.60
C LEU A 92 1.29 5.61 6.78
N THR A 93 0.11 6.05 7.18
CA THR A 93 -0.52 7.26 6.66
C THR A 93 -0.89 8.16 7.81
N TYR A 94 -0.50 9.41 7.72
CA TYR A 94 -0.84 10.44 8.68
C TYR A 94 -1.40 11.63 7.93
N ASN A 95 -2.57 12.11 8.35
CA ASN A 95 -3.19 13.30 7.82
C ASN A 95 -3.52 14.23 8.98
N VAL A 96 -3.18 15.49 8.81
CA VAL A 96 -3.62 16.59 9.68
C VAL A 96 -4.22 17.69 8.83
N GLN A 97 -5.36 18.19 9.27
CA GLN A 97 -6.07 19.29 8.63
C GLN A 97 -6.48 20.29 9.70
N LEU A 98 -6.19 21.55 9.43
CA LEU A 98 -6.65 22.69 10.23
C LEU A 98 -7.59 23.53 9.37
N ASP A 99 -8.82 23.64 9.82
CA ASP A 99 -9.87 24.44 9.17
C ASP A 99 -10.19 25.65 10.02
N GLY A 100 -10.38 26.79 9.38
CA GLY A 100 -10.87 28.00 10.00
C GLY A 100 -12.11 28.52 9.28
N LYS A 101 -13.15 28.86 10.05
CA LYS A 101 -14.37 29.51 9.56
C LYS A 101 -14.59 30.79 10.34
N HIS A 102 -14.73 31.88 9.62
CA HIS A 102 -14.87 33.20 10.19
C HIS A 102 -16.05 33.92 9.54
N THR A 103 -16.83 34.58 10.37
CA THR A 103 -17.90 35.54 9.99
C THR A 103 -17.55 36.91 10.53
N PRO A 104 -16.62 37.66 9.86
CA PRO A 104 -16.20 38.97 10.34
C PRO A 104 -17.36 39.98 10.41
N SER A 105 -18.29 39.88 9.46
CA SER A 105 -19.52 40.68 9.40
C SER A 105 -20.71 39.79 9.02
N GLU A 106 -21.92 40.32 9.00
CA GLU A 106 -23.12 39.65 8.53
C GLU A 106 -23.05 39.39 7.01
N ALA A 107 -22.27 40.20 6.30
CA ALA A 107 -22.11 40.12 4.85
C ALA A 107 -20.93 39.18 4.42
N ASP A 108 -19.95 38.99 5.32
CA ASP A 108 -18.70 38.31 4.96
C ASP A 108 -18.54 36.94 5.64
N LYS A 109 -18.17 35.97 4.88
CA LYS A 109 -17.73 34.65 5.37
C LYS A 109 -16.38 34.31 4.77
N LEU A 110 -15.48 33.84 5.59
CA LEU A 110 -14.15 33.37 5.19
C LEU A 110 -13.92 32.00 5.74
N ASP A 111 -13.69 31.04 4.83
CA ASP A 111 -13.34 29.67 5.15
C ASP A 111 -11.94 29.39 4.60
N TRP A 112 -11.08 28.79 5.41
CA TRP A 112 -9.78 28.35 4.95
C TRP A 112 -9.43 26.97 5.52
N SER A 113 -8.59 26.25 4.80
CA SER A 113 -8.12 24.93 5.18
C SER A 113 -6.64 24.79 4.89
N LEU A 114 -5.89 24.26 5.84
CA LEU A 114 -4.49 23.86 5.68
C LEU A 114 -4.38 22.37 5.95
N GLY A 115 -3.79 21.64 5.03
CA GLY A 115 -3.66 20.20 5.11
C GLY A 115 -2.20 19.76 4.97
N TYR A 116 -1.82 18.75 5.74
CA TYR A 116 -0.60 18.01 5.53
C TYR A 116 -0.91 16.51 5.57
N ALA A 117 -0.46 15.79 4.54
CA ALA A 117 -0.53 14.34 4.49
C ALA A 117 0.86 13.74 4.31
N TYR A 118 1.12 12.70 5.06
CA TYR A 118 2.31 11.87 4.93
C TYR A 118 1.90 10.43 4.69
N ALA A 119 2.47 9.81 3.66
CA ALA A 119 2.31 8.39 3.37
C ALA A 119 3.68 7.75 3.20
N ASN A 120 3.91 6.69 3.97
CA ASN A 120 5.09 5.85 3.86
C ASN A 120 4.68 4.42 3.56
N ARG A 121 5.38 3.78 2.64
CA ARG A 121 5.32 2.34 2.39
C ARG A 121 6.72 1.78 2.43
N HIS A 122 6.96 0.82 3.31
CA HIS A 122 8.24 0.17 3.46
C HIS A 122 8.09 -1.34 3.28
N LEU A 123 8.88 -1.89 2.37
CA LEU A 123 9.03 -3.30 2.08
C LEU A 123 10.49 -3.69 2.43
N PRO A 124 10.79 -4.02 3.68
CA PRO A 124 12.17 -4.10 4.15
C PRO A 124 12.94 -5.30 3.62
N ASN A 125 12.25 -6.38 3.29
CA ASN A 125 12.92 -7.62 2.96
C ASN A 125 11.92 -8.62 2.36
N ARG A 126 11.57 -8.43 1.11
CA ARG A 126 10.84 -9.43 0.34
C ARG A 126 11.85 -10.44 -0.19
N ARG A 127 11.65 -11.71 0.11
CA ARG A 127 12.49 -12.79 -0.38
C ARG A 127 11.65 -13.78 -1.15
N ARG A 128 12.16 -14.19 -2.29
CA ARG A 128 11.56 -15.23 -3.15
C ARG A 128 12.64 -16.19 -3.55
N TYR A 129 12.33 -17.46 -3.52
CA TYR A 129 13.16 -18.48 -4.10
C TYR A 129 12.32 -19.53 -4.84
N SER A 130 12.91 -20.13 -5.86
CA SER A 130 12.39 -21.25 -6.61
C SER A 130 13.46 -22.32 -6.65
N MET A 131 13.06 -23.56 -6.51
CA MET A 131 13.93 -24.74 -6.59
C MET A 131 13.25 -25.78 -7.45
N THR A 132 14.02 -26.45 -8.30
CA THR A 132 13.56 -27.57 -9.12
C THR A 132 14.13 -28.87 -8.57
N GLU A 133 13.36 -29.92 -8.59
CA GLU A 133 13.84 -31.27 -8.17
C GLU A 133 14.65 -31.90 -9.28
N GLU A 134 15.93 -32.19 -9.00
CA GLU A 134 16.81 -32.96 -9.86
C GLU A 134 17.37 -34.17 -9.10
N GLU A 135 17.22 -35.34 -9.62
CA GLU A 135 17.72 -36.61 -9.03
C GLU A 135 17.33 -36.79 -7.55
N GLY A 136 16.13 -36.35 -7.16
CA GLY A 136 15.64 -36.44 -5.79
C GLY A 136 16.15 -35.35 -4.84
N CYS A 137 16.85 -34.32 -5.34
CA CYS A 137 17.32 -33.18 -4.61
C CYS A 137 16.75 -31.89 -5.18
N PHE A 138 16.34 -30.94 -4.32
CA PHE A 138 15.95 -29.60 -4.77
C PHE A 138 17.17 -28.73 -5.01
N VAL A 139 17.29 -28.19 -6.23
CA VAL A 139 18.40 -27.36 -6.69
C VAL A 139 17.88 -26.00 -7.15
N ILE A 140 18.72 -24.98 -7.04
CA ILE A 140 18.49 -23.68 -7.66
C ILE A 140 19.35 -23.65 -8.93
N ASP A 141 18.72 -23.79 -10.07
CA ASP A 141 19.39 -23.88 -11.36
C ASP A 141 19.38 -22.58 -12.15
N ASN A 142 18.48 -21.65 -11.80
CA ASN A 142 18.32 -20.40 -12.50
C ASN A 142 18.76 -19.20 -11.63
N LEU A 143 19.55 -18.30 -12.22
CA LEU A 143 20.08 -17.09 -11.58
C LEU A 143 19.01 -16.17 -11.00
N ASN A 144 17.77 -16.26 -11.47
CA ASN A 144 16.65 -15.43 -11.03
C ASN A 144 15.82 -16.07 -9.92
N ASP A 145 16.15 -17.28 -9.51
CA ASP A 145 15.31 -18.05 -8.59
C ASP A 145 15.52 -17.69 -7.12
N PHE A 146 16.54 -16.91 -6.83
CA PHE A 146 16.76 -16.38 -5.48
C PHE A 146 16.85 -14.84 -5.46
N ASN A 147 15.75 -14.22 -5.10
CA ASN A 147 15.62 -12.76 -5.14
C ASN A 147 15.34 -12.18 -3.75
N ARG A 148 16.02 -11.08 -3.46
CA ARG A 148 15.75 -10.23 -2.31
C ARG A 148 15.45 -8.82 -2.77
N GLU A 149 14.35 -8.26 -2.28
CA GLU A 149 13.89 -6.92 -2.65
C GLU A 149 13.65 -6.07 -1.40
N THR A 150 14.12 -4.84 -1.45
CA THR A 150 13.78 -3.78 -0.49
C THR A 150 13.22 -2.60 -1.25
N SER A 151 12.08 -2.07 -0.83
CA SER A 151 11.54 -0.85 -1.42
C SER A 151 10.97 0.08 -0.37
N GLN A 152 11.12 1.38 -0.62
CA GLN A 152 10.60 2.44 0.21
C GLN A 152 9.95 3.51 -0.65
N LEU A 153 8.79 3.95 -0.23
CA LEU A 153 8.06 5.08 -0.77
C LEU A 153 7.77 6.06 0.35
N ASP A 154 8.14 7.31 0.15
CA ASP A 154 7.80 8.42 1.03
C ASP A 154 7.08 9.50 0.21
N GLU A 155 5.92 9.92 0.67
CA GLU A 155 5.12 10.95 0.03
C GLU A 155 4.66 11.99 1.04
N HIS A 156 4.89 13.26 0.71
CA HIS A 156 4.45 14.41 1.47
C HIS A 156 3.55 15.28 0.60
N ILE A 157 2.41 15.65 1.13
CA ILE A 157 1.44 16.51 0.46
C ILE A 157 1.11 17.66 1.40
N LEU A 158 1.30 18.88 0.91
CA LEU A 158 0.86 20.12 1.55
C LEU A 158 -0.27 20.70 0.73
N SER A 159 -1.36 21.07 1.37
CA SER A 159 -2.50 21.69 0.70
C SER A 159 -2.97 22.92 1.47
N ALA A 160 -3.44 23.91 0.74
CA ALA A 160 -4.06 25.11 1.28
C ALA A 160 -5.26 25.50 0.42
N ALA A 161 -6.34 25.89 1.07
CA ALA A 161 -7.53 26.43 0.42
C ALA A 161 -8.02 27.64 1.19
N ALA A 162 -8.57 28.60 0.47
CA ALA A 162 -9.27 29.73 1.06
C ALA A 162 -10.47 30.09 0.19
N ASN A 163 -11.61 30.34 0.82
CA ASN A 163 -12.83 30.76 0.18
C ASN A 163 -13.40 31.98 0.91
N TRP A 164 -13.85 32.94 0.16
CA TRP A 164 -14.51 34.11 0.66
C TRP A 164 -15.86 34.31 -0.01
N GLU A 165 -16.87 34.62 0.78
CA GLU A 165 -18.21 34.94 0.34
C GLU A 165 -18.54 36.36 0.87
N HIS A 166 -19.05 37.22 -0.01
CA HIS A 166 -19.58 38.54 0.34
C HIS A 166 -20.99 38.68 -0.20
N ALA A 167 -21.92 39.00 0.71
CA ALA A 167 -23.30 39.29 0.37
C ALA A 167 -23.52 40.78 0.23
N PHE A 168 -23.98 41.21 -0.95
CA PHE A 168 -24.37 42.59 -1.21
C PHE A 168 -25.86 42.77 -0.91
N SER A 169 -26.24 43.99 -0.52
CA SER A 169 -27.63 44.33 -0.28
C SER A 169 -28.00 45.55 -1.10
N PHE A 170 -28.85 45.40 -2.09
CA PHE A 170 -29.37 46.48 -2.96
C PHE A 170 -30.91 46.50 -2.87
N GLY A 171 -31.41 46.96 -1.72
CA GLY A 171 -32.85 46.96 -1.44
C GLY A 171 -33.41 45.52 -1.32
N SER A 172 -34.27 45.11 -2.23
CA SER A 172 -34.83 43.75 -2.26
C SER A 172 -33.94 42.72 -2.98
N PHE A 173 -32.84 43.14 -3.59
CA PHE A 173 -31.91 42.27 -4.31
C PHE A 173 -30.65 42.06 -3.49
N THR A 174 -30.32 40.79 -3.17
CA THR A 174 -29.22 40.42 -2.30
C THR A 174 -28.29 39.38 -3.00
N PRO A 175 -27.46 39.81 -3.98
CA PRO A 175 -26.51 38.92 -4.63
C PRO A 175 -25.34 38.58 -3.71
N SER A 176 -24.75 37.41 -3.86
CA SER A 176 -23.51 36.98 -3.20
C SER A 176 -22.39 36.77 -4.22
N LEU A 177 -21.19 37.25 -3.87
CA LEU A 177 -19.97 36.97 -4.61
C LEU A 177 -19.16 35.89 -3.87
N PHE A 178 -18.73 34.87 -4.59
CA PHE A 178 -17.83 33.84 -4.11
C PHE A 178 -16.49 33.95 -4.82
N ALA A 179 -15.42 33.92 -4.05
CA ALA A 179 -14.05 33.84 -4.56
C ALA A 179 -13.28 32.80 -3.75
N GLY A 180 -12.47 32.00 -4.41
CA GLY A 180 -11.68 30.98 -3.73
C GLY A 180 -10.41 30.63 -4.48
N ALA A 181 -9.45 30.08 -3.74
CA ALA A 181 -8.20 29.58 -4.27
C ALA A 181 -7.82 28.26 -3.56
N TYR A 182 -7.17 27.37 -4.32
CA TYR A 182 -6.61 26.13 -3.84
C TYR A 182 -5.19 25.97 -4.36
N ALA A 183 -4.30 25.48 -3.51
CA ALA A 183 -2.94 25.12 -3.87
C ALA A 183 -2.55 23.79 -3.22
N GLU A 184 -1.82 22.98 -3.96
CA GLU A 184 -1.25 21.71 -3.48
C GLU A 184 0.20 21.59 -3.93
N HIS A 185 1.06 21.15 -3.02
CA HIS A 185 2.41 20.75 -3.33
C HIS A 185 2.64 19.32 -2.89
N ARG A 186 3.12 18.48 -3.82
CA ARG A 186 3.40 17.06 -3.58
C ARG A 186 4.85 16.75 -3.86
N ARG A 187 5.49 16.09 -2.89
CA ARG A 187 6.84 15.52 -3.04
C ARG A 187 6.78 14.04 -2.79
N ARG A 188 7.26 13.26 -3.76
CA ARG A 188 7.29 11.80 -3.68
C ARG A 188 8.70 11.31 -3.94
N ALA A 189 9.21 10.44 -3.08
CA ALA A 189 10.45 9.72 -3.25
C ALA A 189 10.16 8.21 -3.25
N TYR A 190 10.73 7.51 -4.22
CA TYR A 190 10.61 6.06 -4.32
C TYR A 190 11.99 5.47 -4.58
N GLU A 191 12.38 4.51 -3.76
CA GLU A 191 13.60 3.75 -3.92
C GLU A 191 13.27 2.26 -3.88
N THR A 192 13.89 1.50 -4.78
CA THR A 192 13.85 0.04 -4.75
C THR A 192 15.25 -0.50 -5.01
N ARG A 193 15.61 -1.53 -4.26
CA ARG A 193 16.85 -2.28 -4.45
C ARG A 193 16.50 -3.75 -4.52
N GLN A 194 17.02 -4.40 -5.55
CA GLN A 194 16.85 -5.82 -5.77
C GLN A 194 18.22 -6.47 -5.86
N TRP A 195 18.38 -7.59 -5.17
CA TRP A 195 19.55 -8.46 -5.26
C TRP A 195 19.10 -9.82 -5.74
N THR A 196 19.86 -10.36 -6.65
CA THR A 196 19.76 -11.75 -7.07
C THR A 196 21.00 -12.46 -6.52
N LEU A 197 20.81 -13.55 -5.81
CA LEU A 197 21.90 -14.36 -5.30
C LEU A 197 22.22 -15.42 -6.35
N GLN A 198 23.49 -15.49 -6.74
CA GLN A 198 24.04 -16.51 -7.60
C GLN A 198 24.89 -17.46 -6.79
N TYR A 199 24.64 -18.75 -6.93
CA TYR A 199 25.48 -19.77 -6.33
C TYR A 199 26.44 -20.33 -7.40
N GLU A 200 27.74 -20.26 -7.14
CA GLU A 200 28.79 -20.66 -8.10
C GLU A 200 29.31 -22.09 -7.86
N GLY A 201 28.71 -22.86 -7.01
CA GLY A 201 29.28 -24.17 -6.64
C GLY A 201 28.24 -25.24 -6.35
N GLY A 202 27.89 -26.07 -7.31
CA GLY A 202 27.19 -27.32 -7.08
C GLY A 202 25.79 -27.18 -6.45
N GLN A 203 25.20 -28.27 -6.05
CA GLN A 203 23.87 -28.32 -5.44
C GLN A 203 23.85 -27.63 -4.06
N LEU A 204 22.91 -26.73 -3.86
CA LEU A 204 22.60 -26.26 -2.52
C LEU A 204 21.94 -27.38 -1.70
N PRO A 205 22.41 -27.67 -0.48
CA PRO A 205 21.76 -28.67 0.36
C PRO A 205 20.30 -28.24 0.64
N GLY A 206 19.36 -29.16 0.53
CA GLY A 206 17.90 -28.97 0.51
C GLY A 206 17.24 -28.40 1.78
N SER A 207 17.98 -27.72 2.65
CA SER A 207 17.41 -27.04 3.81
C SER A 207 17.93 -25.62 3.90
N LEU A 208 17.18 -24.68 3.37
CA LEU A 208 17.34 -23.25 3.65
C LEU A 208 16.74 -22.85 5.02
N ASN A 209 16.88 -23.72 6.02
CA ASN A 209 16.49 -23.45 7.40
C ASN A 209 17.47 -22.45 8.02
N GLY A 210 17.27 -21.16 7.81
CA GLY A 210 18.12 -20.15 8.44
C GLY A 210 18.29 -18.83 7.70
N TRP A 211 17.47 -18.56 6.71
CA TRP A 211 17.47 -17.29 5.96
C TRP A 211 16.30 -16.36 6.31
#